data_a0fe815c528c3f2a29851064fba30709
#
_entry.id   a0fe815c528c3f2a29851064fba30709
#
_cell.length_a   1.000
_cell.length_b   1.000
_cell.length_c   1.000
_cell.angle_alpha   90.00
_cell.angle_beta   90.00
_cell.angle_gamma   90.00
#
_symmetry.space_group_name_H-M   'P 1'
#
loop_
_entity.id
_entity.type
_entity.pdbx_description
1 polymer ?
#
loop_
_entity_poly.entity_id
_entity_poly.type
_entity_poly.pdbx_seq_one_letter_code
_entity_poly.pdbx_strand_id
1 'polypeptide(L)'
;MAPRFIAAWHDLGTVLKELHAFDEAVEALRTALALDPSNALTHYYHGAALAMAARPEEAVAAYEQAVSLDAELTGAHIGLGHVLKTIGDQEGGVRAYRRAIELRPNFGETYYSLANLKTFRFSDDDIREMQHRLKNEQLPVDCKVHFAFALGKAFEDQKNFDRSFEYYALANESHRDTIAYDPVQTEVAHERMRQVFTQSYYASLHQDAGYDSPDPIFIVGLPRSGSTLLEQIQIGRAHV
;
A
#
# COMPACT_ATOMS: atom_id res chain seq x y z
N MET A 1 -30.23 16.95 -11.34
CA MET A 1 -28.97 16.60 -12.00
C MET A 1 -29.28 15.82 -13.28
N ALA A 2 -28.63 16.16 -14.40
CA ALA A 2 -28.77 15.35 -15.60
C ALA A 2 -28.12 13.98 -15.31
N PRO A 3 -28.89 12.90 -15.21
CA PRO A 3 -28.36 11.60 -14.76
C PRO A 3 -27.42 10.93 -15.78
N ARG A 4 -27.08 11.59 -16.87
CA ARG A 4 -26.27 11.07 -17.98
C ARG A 4 -24.88 11.71 -18.10
N PHE A 5 -24.43 12.44 -17.12
CA PHE A 5 -23.12 13.10 -17.20
C PHE A 5 -22.04 12.17 -16.61
N ILE A 6 -21.54 11.25 -17.44
CA ILE A 6 -20.57 10.20 -17.06
C ILE A 6 -19.34 10.81 -16.38
N ALA A 7 -18.77 11.86 -16.97
CA ALA A 7 -17.59 12.53 -16.42
C ALA A 7 -17.81 13.04 -14.99
N ALA A 8 -19.00 13.60 -14.69
CA ALA A 8 -19.29 14.08 -13.35
C ALA A 8 -19.36 12.96 -12.31
N TRP A 9 -19.89 11.77 -12.68
CA TRP A 9 -19.90 10.62 -11.80
C TRP A 9 -18.51 10.04 -11.58
N HIS A 10 -17.70 10.02 -12.64
CA HIS A 10 -16.29 9.62 -12.55
C HIS A 10 -15.50 10.56 -11.64
N ASP A 11 -15.60 11.87 -11.86
CA ASP A 11 -14.89 12.88 -11.07
C ASP A 11 -15.37 12.87 -9.61
N LEU A 12 -16.68 12.71 -9.38
CA LEU A 12 -17.23 12.58 -8.03
C LEU A 12 -16.64 11.37 -7.30
N GLY A 13 -16.59 10.21 -7.95
CA GLY A 13 -16.00 9.01 -7.37
C GLY A 13 -14.52 9.18 -7.06
N THR A 14 -13.78 9.87 -7.93
CA THR A 14 -12.36 10.16 -7.69
C THR A 14 -12.17 11.09 -6.48
N VAL A 15 -12.96 12.17 -6.38
CA VAL A 15 -12.92 13.09 -5.24
C VAL A 15 -13.35 12.42 -3.94
N LEU A 16 -14.41 11.62 -3.96
CA LEU A 16 -14.86 10.87 -2.78
C LEU A 16 -13.79 9.90 -2.28
N LYS A 17 -13.06 9.24 -3.19
CA LYS A 17 -11.92 8.39 -2.81
C LYS A 17 -10.82 9.20 -2.12
N GLU A 18 -10.47 10.39 -2.61
CA GLU A 18 -9.48 11.27 -1.98
C GLU A 18 -9.95 11.77 -0.59
N LEU A 19 -11.26 11.90 -0.40
CA LEU A 19 -11.87 12.26 0.89
C LEU A 19 -12.07 11.04 1.81
N HIS A 20 -11.56 9.87 1.45
CA HIS A 20 -11.72 8.60 2.16
C HIS A 20 -13.17 8.12 2.34
N ALA A 21 -14.12 8.65 1.55
CA ALA A 21 -15.50 8.20 1.47
C ALA A 21 -15.60 7.05 0.45
N PHE A 22 -15.03 5.89 0.81
CA PHE A 22 -14.76 4.81 -0.15
C PHE A 22 -16.04 4.14 -0.67
N ASP A 23 -17.03 3.91 0.18
CA ASP A 23 -18.28 3.28 -0.24
C ASP A 23 -19.08 4.20 -1.19
N GLU A 24 -19.12 5.50 -0.90
CA GLU A 24 -19.72 6.50 -1.78
C GLU A 24 -18.97 6.62 -3.10
N ALA A 25 -17.64 6.52 -3.07
CA ALA A 25 -16.81 6.49 -4.27
C ALA A 25 -17.14 5.28 -5.16
N VAL A 26 -17.30 4.10 -4.56
CA VAL A 26 -17.71 2.87 -5.27
C VAL A 26 -19.07 3.07 -5.95
N GLU A 27 -20.07 3.64 -5.27
CA GLU A 27 -21.41 3.86 -5.83
C GLU A 27 -21.40 4.90 -6.96
N ALA A 28 -20.62 5.97 -6.83
CA ALA A 28 -20.49 6.99 -7.87
C ALA A 28 -19.83 6.39 -9.14
N LEU A 29 -18.74 5.64 -8.98
CA LEU A 29 -18.04 5.00 -10.11
C LEU A 29 -18.88 3.88 -10.74
N ARG A 30 -19.63 3.12 -9.93
CA ARG A 30 -20.61 2.14 -10.44
C ARG A 30 -21.68 2.80 -11.29
N THR A 31 -22.13 4.00 -10.91
CA THR A 31 -23.09 4.77 -11.69
C THR A 31 -22.48 5.23 -13.03
N ALA A 32 -21.23 5.68 -13.03
CA ALA A 32 -20.50 6.02 -14.24
C ALA A 32 -20.38 4.80 -15.17
N LEU A 33 -20.02 3.62 -14.64
CA LEU A 33 -19.91 2.36 -15.41
C LEU A 33 -21.25 1.85 -15.95
N ALA A 34 -22.35 2.10 -15.25
CA ALA A 34 -23.69 1.78 -15.77
C ALA A 34 -24.06 2.63 -17.00
N LEU A 35 -23.47 3.82 -17.14
CA LEU A 35 -23.67 4.71 -18.29
C LEU A 35 -22.66 4.43 -19.42
N ASP A 36 -21.43 4.06 -19.09
CA ASP A 36 -20.38 3.65 -20.04
C ASP A 36 -19.58 2.47 -19.49
N PRO A 37 -19.99 1.24 -19.80
CA PRO A 37 -19.29 0.03 -19.36
C PRO A 37 -17.92 -0.19 -20.04
N SER A 38 -17.63 0.56 -21.10
CA SER A 38 -16.40 0.37 -21.90
C SER A 38 -15.25 1.28 -21.47
N ASN A 39 -15.40 2.08 -20.43
CA ASN A 39 -14.38 3.02 -19.99
C ASN A 39 -13.36 2.33 -19.06
N ALA A 40 -12.20 1.96 -19.59
CA ALA A 40 -11.12 1.31 -18.87
C ALA A 40 -10.66 2.10 -17.63
N LEU A 41 -10.57 3.43 -17.76
CA LEU A 41 -10.12 4.30 -16.68
C LEU A 41 -11.13 4.32 -15.52
N THR A 42 -12.42 4.32 -15.80
CA THR A 42 -13.46 4.24 -14.76
C THR A 42 -13.44 2.88 -14.05
N HIS A 43 -13.21 1.77 -14.75
CA HIS A 43 -13.00 0.46 -14.13
C HIS A 43 -11.76 0.45 -13.21
N TYR A 44 -10.66 1.08 -13.63
CA TYR A 44 -9.47 1.23 -12.82
C TYR A 44 -9.75 1.99 -11.50
N TYR A 45 -10.42 3.16 -11.57
CA TYR A 45 -10.76 3.92 -10.36
C TYR A 45 -11.78 3.21 -9.48
N HIS A 46 -12.71 2.46 -10.08
CA HIS A 46 -13.66 1.62 -9.35
C HIS A 46 -12.93 0.50 -8.59
N GLY A 47 -11.97 -0.17 -9.23
CA GLY A 47 -11.09 -1.14 -8.57
C GLY A 47 -10.29 -0.53 -7.41
N ALA A 48 -9.77 0.69 -7.60
CA ALA A 48 -9.05 1.40 -6.54
C ALA A 48 -9.96 1.76 -5.35
N ALA A 49 -11.19 2.22 -5.60
CA ALA A 49 -12.16 2.50 -4.55
C ALA A 49 -12.57 1.23 -3.80
N LEU A 50 -12.83 0.13 -4.50
CA LEU A 50 -13.15 -1.17 -3.92
C LEU A 50 -12.01 -1.73 -3.05
N ALA A 51 -10.77 -1.60 -3.50
CA ALA A 51 -9.59 -2.01 -2.73
C ALA A 51 -9.48 -1.23 -1.42
N MET A 52 -9.72 0.08 -1.46
CA MET A 52 -9.72 0.95 -0.27
C MET A 52 -10.93 0.71 0.65
N ALA A 53 -12.06 0.27 0.09
CA ALA A 53 -13.26 -0.16 0.83
C ALA A 53 -13.12 -1.58 1.43
N ALA A 54 -11.92 -2.18 1.40
CA ALA A 54 -11.66 -3.55 1.87
C ALA A 54 -12.50 -4.63 1.17
N ARG A 55 -12.78 -4.45 -0.14
CA ARG A 55 -13.51 -5.39 -1.00
C ARG A 55 -12.58 -5.95 -2.10
N PRO A 56 -11.54 -6.72 -1.73
CA PRO A 56 -10.45 -7.05 -2.65
C PRO A 56 -10.88 -7.96 -3.80
N GLU A 57 -11.80 -8.90 -3.62
CA GLU A 57 -12.24 -9.79 -4.70
C GLU A 57 -12.98 -9.02 -5.80
N GLU A 58 -13.79 -8.05 -5.43
CA GLU A 58 -14.48 -7.19 -6.38
C GLU A 58 -13.50 -6.23 -7.07
N ALA A 59 -12.48 -5.76 -6.35
CA ALA A 59 -11.43 -4.94 -6.92
C ALA A 59 -10.63 -5.70 -7.99
N VAL A 60 -10.33 -7.00 -7.79
CA VAL A 60 -9.70 -7.85 -8.82
C VAL A 60 -10.53 -7.81 -10.09
N ALA A 61 -11.83 -8.10 -10.01
CA ALA A 61 -12.71 -8.13 -11.18
C ALA A 61 -12.75 -6.76 -11.91
N ALA A 62 -12.77 -5.67 -11.17
CA ALA A 62 -12.75 -4.32 -11.74
C ALA A 62 -11.43 -4.01 -12.45
N TYR A 63 -10.28 -4.36 -11.86
CA TYR A 63 -8.97 -4.18 -12.50
C TYR A 63 -8.79 -5.10 -13.71
N GLU A 64 -9.25 -6.35 -13.66
CA GLU A 64 -9.24 -7.26 -14.81
C GLU A 64 -10.06 -6.70 -15.97
N GLN A 65 -11.21 -6.10 -15.67
CA GLN A 65 -12.02 -5.41 -16.67
C GLN A 65 -11.26 -4.22 -17.27
N ALA A 66 -10.58 -3.42 -16.41
CA ALA A 66 -9.78 -2.30 -16.87
C ALA A 66 -8.67 -2.73 -17.83
N VAL A 67 -7.88 -3.77 -17.49
CA VAL A 67 -6.79 -4.25 -18.36
C VAL A 67 -7.29 -5.01 -19.61
N SER A 68 -8.50 -5.56 -19.58
CA SER A 68 -9.11 -6.16 -20.77
C SER A 68 -9.54 -5.11 -21.80
N LEU A 69 -9.96 -3.93 -21.33
CA LEU A 69 -10.36 -2.79 -22.16
C LEU A 69 -9.15 -1.97 -22.63
N ASP A 70 -8.14 -1.82 -21.77
CA ASP A 70 -6.88 -1.15 -22.07
C ASP A 70 -5.70 -1.91 -21.45
N ALA A 71 -5.05 -2.72 -22.28
CA ALA A 71 -3.92 -3.55 -21.87
C ALA A 71 -2.62 -2.73 -21.55
N GLU A 72 -2.59 -1.43 -21.89
CA GLU A 72 -1.47 -0.53 -21.60
C GLU A 72 -1.69 0.33 -20.35
N LEU A 73 -2.83 0.20 -19.70
CA LEU A 73 -3.17 0.94 -18.49
C LEU A 73 -2.33 0.44 -17.29
N THR A 74 -1.10 0.94 -17.21
CA THR A 74 -0.09 0.53 -16.20
C THR A 74 -0.64 0.58 -14.78
N GLY A 75 -1.41 1.62 -14.43
CA GLY A 75 -2.01 1.76 -13.10
C GLY A 75 -2.93 0.59 -12.73
N ALA A 76 -3.69 0.06 -13.70
CA ALA A 76 -4.55 -1.08 -13.47
C ALA A 76 -3.76 -2.37 -13.21
N HIS A 77 -2.65 -2.58 -13.92
CA HIS A 77 -1.75 -3.72 -13.65
C HIS A 77 -1.11 -3.63 -12.25
N ILE A 78 -0.69 -2.42 -11.81
CA ILE A 78 -0.14 -2.21 -10.47
C ILE A 78 -1.22 -2.47 -9.41
N GLY A 79 -2.41 -1.88 -9.57
CA GLY A 79 -3.55 -2.08 -8.67
C GLY A 79 -3.95 -3.55 -8.56
N LEU A 80 -4.04 -4.24 -9.70
CA LEU A 80 -4.30 -5.69 -9.76
C LEU A 80 -3.23 -6.47 -8.98
N GLY A 81 -1.94 -6.13 -9.16
CA GLY A 81 -0.84 -6.76 -8.42
C GLY A 81 -0.99 -6.58 -6.91
N HIS A 82 -1.35 -5.39 -6.44
CA HIS A 82 -1.57 -5.12 -5.02
C HIS A 82 -2.72 -5.94 -4.43
N VAL A 83 -3.84 -6.02 -5.15
CA VAL A 83 -5.03 -6.73 -4.66
C VAL A 83 -4.82 -8.24 -4.69
N LEU A 84 -4.24 -8.79 -5.77
CA LEU A 84 -3.89 -10.22 -5.86
C LEU A 84 -2.94 -10.64 -4.74
N LYS A 85 -1.93 -9.82 -4.42
CA LYS A 85 -1.08 -10.02 -3.23
C LYS A 85 -1.91 -10.06 -1.95
N THR A 86 -2.89 -9.18 -1.80
CA THR A 86 -3.72 -9.08 -0.58
C THR A 86 -4.59 -10.32 -0.37
N ILE A 87 -5.15 -10.88 -1.45
CA ILE A 87 -5.95 -12.13 -1.38
C ILE A 87 -5.10 -13.40 -1.39
N GLY A 88 -3.76 -13.27 -1.47
CA GLY A 88 -2.82 -14.40 -1.40
C GLY A 88 -2.43 -15.00 -2.75
N ASP A 89 -2.95 -14.52 -3.88
CA ASP A 89 -2.49 -14.92 -5.22
C ASP A 89 -1.18 -14.21 -5.57
N GLN A 90 -0.09 -14.75 -5.04
CA GLN A 90 1.23 -14.17 -5.27
C GLN A 90 1.71 -14.31 -6.72
N GLU A 91 1.38 -15.42 -7.40
CA GLU A 91 1.78 -15.63 -8.79
C GLU A 91 1.06 -14.65 -9.73
N GLY A 92 -0.24 -14.46 -9.53
CA GLY A 92 -1.02 -13.46 -10.24
C GLY A 92 -0.47 -12.05 -10.01
N GLY A 93 -0.15 -11.72 -8.76
CA GLY A 93 0.47 -10.44 -8.39
C GLY A 93 1.79 -10.21 -9.11
N VAL A 94 2.68 -11.22 -9.16
CA VAL A 94 3.96 -11.15 -9.90
C VAL A 94 3.72 -10.90 -11.38
N ARG A 95 2.79 -11.64 -12.02
CA ARG A 95 2.46 -11.43 -13.44
C ARG A 95 1.98 -10.01 -13.72
N ALA A 96 1.10 -9.48 -12.88
CA ALA A 96 0.57 -8.13 -13.01
C ALA A 96 1.69 -7.07 -12.86
N TYR A 97 2.55 -7.18 -11.85
CA TYR A 97 3.69 -6.27 -11.69
C TYR A 97 4.70 -6.38 -12.84
N ARG A 98 4.99 -7.58 -13.34
CA ARG A 98 5.86 -7.75 -14.51
C ARG A 98 5.31 -7.02 -15.72
N ARG A 99 4.01 -7.13 -15.98
CA ARG A 99 3.40 -6.39 -17.07
C ARG A 99 3.49 -4.87 -16.88
N ALA A 100 3.29 -4.38 -15.67
CA ALA A 100 3.48 -2.96 -15.36
C ALA A 100 4.93 -2.49 -15.58
N ILE A 101 5.93 -3.32 -15.25
CA ILE A 101 7.35 -3.03 -15.52
C ILE A 101 7.63 -2.95 -17.02
N GLU A 102 7.10 -3.89 -17.83
CA GLU A 102 7.23 -3.83 -19.28
C GLU A 102 6.69 -2.53 -19.87
N LEU A 103 5.52 -2.08 -19.39
CA LEU A 103 4.88 -0.86 -19.85
C LEU A 103 5.59 0.41 -19.37
N ARG A 104 6.07 0.43 -18.13
CA ARG A 104 6.75 1.58 -17.52
C ARG A 104 8.01 1.17 -16.74
N PRO A 105 9.10 0.84 -17.45
CA PRO A 105 10.31 0.30 -16.82
C PRO A 105 11.06 1.30 -15.91
N ASN A 106 10.75 2.60 -15.99
CA ASN A 106 11.34 3.61 -15.11
C ASN A 106 10.51 3.86 -13.81
N PHE A 107 9.42 3.14 -13.61
CA PHE A 107 8.57 3.31 -12.44
C PHE A 107 9.03 2.41 -11.29
N GLY A 108 9.91 2.94 -10.44
CA GLY A 108 10.58 2.20 -9.37
C GLY A 108 9.64 1.54 -8.37
N GLU A 109 8.46 2.12 -8.11
CA GLU A 109 7.45 1.59 -7.18
C GLU A 109 7.05 0.15 -7.52
N THR A 110 6.97 -0.19 -8.81
CA THR A 110 6.59 -1.56 -9.22
C THR A 110 7.67 -2.58 -8.85
N TYR A 111 8.94 -2.23 -8.97
CA TYR A 111 10.04 -3.08 -8.51
C TYR A 111 10.05 -3.21 -6.98
N TYR A 112 9.80 -2.10 -6.28
CA TYR A 112 9.68 -2.13 -4.83
C TYR A 112 8.51 -2.99 -4.37
N SER A 113 7.38 -2.96 -5.08
CA SER A 113 6.22 -3.82 -4.82
C SER A 113 6.54 -5.31 -4.99
N LEU A 114 7.32 -5.67 -6.01
CA LEU A 114 7.86 -7.03 -6.19
C LEU A 114 8.82 -7.42 -5.07
N ALA A 115 9.74 -6.52 -4.67
CA ALA A 115 10.67 -6.73 -3.58
C ALA A 115 9.95 -7.07 -2.25
N ASN A 116 8.77 -6.49 -2.03
CA ASN A 116 7.94 -6.73 -0.86
C ASN A 116 7.13 -8.04 -0.88
N LEU A 117 7.22 -8.82 -1.96
CA LEU A 117 6.69 -10.18 -2.00
C LEU A 117 7.70 -11.13 -1.35
N LYS A 118 7.34 -11.77 -0.24
CA LYS A 118 8.27 -12.60 0.56
C LYS A 118 8.89 -13.77 -0.22
N THR A 119 8.15 -14.30 -1.20
CA THR A 119 8.55 -15.48 -2.00
C THR A 119 9.22 -15.11 -3.31
N PHE A 120 9.12 -13.86 -3.77
CA PHE A 120 9.71 -13.40 -5.01
C PHE A 120 11.22 -13.16 -4.85
N ARG A 121 11.98 -13.50 -5.90
CA ARG A 121 13.41 -13.23 -6.01
C ARG A 121 13.70 -12.63 -7.37
N PHE A 122 14.48 -11.55 -7.36
CA PHE A 122 14.96 -10.93 -8.60
C PHE A 122 16.02 -11.79 -9.28
N SER A 123 15.95 -11.87 -10.60
CA SER A 123 17.02 -12.42 -11.41
C SER A 123 18.21 -11.45 -11.51
N ASP A 124 19.37 -11.95 -11.95
CA ASP A 124 20.53 -11.09 -12.20
C ASP A 124 20.26 -10.05 -13.30
N ASP A 125 19.37 -10.37 -14.26
CA ASP A 125 18.95 -9.43 -15.30
C ASP A 125 18.11 -8.30 -14.70
N ASP A 126 17.19 -8.60 -13.80
CA ASP A 126 16.40 -7.58 -13.08
C ASP A 126 17.32 -6.65 -12.29
N ILE A 127 18.30 -7.21 -11.60
CA ILE A 127 19.27 -6.44 -10.80
C ILE A 127 20.07 -5.50 -11.71
N ARG A 128 20.58 -6.01 -12.83
CA ARG A 128 21.32 -5.19 -13.81
C ARG A 128 20.45 -4.07 -14.37
N GLU A 129 19.21 -4.37 -14.70
CA GLU A 129 18.27 -3.38 -15.21
C GLU A 129 17.99 -2.29 -14.18
N MET A 130 17.66 -2.65 -12.93
CA MET A 130 17.46 -1.69 -11.85
C MET A 130 18.69 -0.82 -11.61
N GLN A 131 19.90 -1.40 -11.64
CA GLN A 131 21.15 -0.66 -11.50
C GLN A 131 21.40 0.31 -12.66
N HIS A 132 21.05 -0.11 -13.88
CA HIS A 132 21.12 0.75 -15.06
C HIS A 132 20.18 1.94 -14.95
N ARG A 133 18.93 1.69 -14.57
CA ARG A 133 17.90 2.75 -14.38
C ARG A 133 18.29 3.74 -13.29
N LEU A 134 18.82 3.25 -12.18
CA LEU A 134 19.23 4.09 -11.05
C LEU A 134 20.32 5.12 -11.41
N LYS A 135 21.13 4.84 -12.45
CA LYS A 135 22.14 5.78 -12.96
C LYS A 135 21.57 6.97 -13.73
N ASN A 136 20.29 6.93 -14.09
CA ASN A 136 19.66 8.03 -14.81
C ASN A 136 19.45 9.22 -13.86
N GLU A 137 20.18 10.30 -14.07
CA GLU A 137 20.10 11.53 -13.27
C GLU A 137 18.72 12.21 -13.33
N GLN A 138 17.99 12.03 -14.43
CA GLN A 138 16.66 12.63 -14.64
C GLN A 138 15.54 11.80 -13.99
N LEU A 139 15.86 10.66 -13.39
CA LEU A 139 14.85 9.85 -12.71
C LEU A 139 14.31 10.60 -11.48
N PRO A 140 12.98 10.68 -11.28
CA PRO A 140 12.39 11.26 -10.07
C PRO A 140 12.96 10.64 -8.79
N VAL A 141 13.13 11.45 -7.75
CA VAL A 141 13.74 11.00 -6.48
C VAL A 141 13.00 9.81 -5.90
N ASP A 142 11.66 9.84 -5.90
CA ASP A 142 10.84 8.74 -5.39
C ASP A 142 11.11 7.43 -6.15
N CYS A 143 11.29 7.51 -7.48
CA CYS A 143 11.66 6.34 -8.27
C CYS A 143 13.05 5.83 -7.92
N LYS A 144 14.03 6.74 -7.68
CA LYS A 144 15.38 6.36 -7.23
C LYS A 144 15.33 5.65 -5.88
N VAL A 145 14.57 6.17 -4.93
CA VAL A 145 14.34 5.57 -3.61
C VAL A 145 13.80 4.15 -3.75
N HIS A 146 12.77 3.97 -4.56
CA HIS A 146 12.15 2.66 -4.76
C HIS A 146 13.10 1.65 -5.43
N PHE A 147 13.87 2.07 -6.46
CA PHE A 147 14.89 1.20 -7.07
C PHE A 147 15.98 0.81 -6.06
N ALA A 148 16.43 1.76 -5.24
CA ALA A 148 17.46 1.48 -4.26
C ALA A 148 16.95 0.50 -3.18
N PHE A 149 15.73 0.66 -2.67
CA PHE A 149 15.13 -0.32 -1.76
C PHE A 149 14.97 -1.71 -2.39
N ALA A 150 14.52 -1.77 -3.66
CA ALA A 150 14.38 -3.04 -4.37
C ALA A 150 15.73 -3.74 -4.58
N LEU A 151 16.79 -2.98 -4.90
CA LEU A 151 18.17 -3.49 -5.01
C LEU A 151 18.70 -3.94 -3.65
N GLY A 152 18.46 -3.17 -2.59
CA GLY A 152 18.81 -3.56 -1.22
C GLY A 152 18.26 -4.94 -0.88
N LYS A 153 16.95 -5.14 -1.14
CA LYS A 153 16.29 -6.43 -0.93
C LYS A 153 16.83 -7.54 -1.85
N ALA A 154 17.09 -7.23 -3.11
CA ALA A 154 17.64 -8.21 -4.05
C ALA A 154 19.01 -8.75 -3.60
N PHE A 155 19.89 -7.87 -3.14
CA PHE A 155 21.20 -8.28 -2.61
C PHE A 155 21.10 -8.96 -1.23
N GLU A 156 20.15 -8.59 -0.39
CA GLU A 156 19.85 -9.32 0.85
C GLU A 156 19.47 -10.78 0.57
N ASP A 157 18.61 -11.00 -0.43
CA ASP A 157 18.18 -12.33 -0.86
C ASP A 157 19.34 -13.17 -1.43
N GLN A 158 20.32 -12.52 -2.06
CA GLN A 158 21.57 -13.14 -2.50
C GLN A 158 22.61 -13.31 -1.38
N LYS A 159 22.29 -12.89 -0.13
CA LYS A 159 23.19 -12.88 1.03
C LYS A 159 24.45 -12.00 0.83
N ASN A 160 24.39 -11.04 -0.08
CA ASN A 160 25.42 -10.03 -0.27
C ASN A 160 25.10 -8.81 0.60
N PHE A 161 25.34 -8.94 1.91
CA PHE A 161 24.91 -7.98 2.92
C PHE A 161 25.60 -6.61 2.79
N ASP A 162 26.85 -6.58 2.31
CA ASP A 162 27.56 -5.31 2.11
C ASP A 162 26.86 -4.46 1.04
N ARG A 163 26.57 -5.04 -0.12
CA ARG A 163 25.85 -4.35 -1.18
C ARG A 163 24.39 -4.05 -0.80
N SER A 164 23.76 -4.95 -0.08
CA SER A 164 22.42 -4.73 0.45
C SER A 164 22.38 -3.47 1.33
N PHE A 165 23.34 -3.35 2.26
CA PHE A 165 23.44 -2.19 3.13
C PHE A 165 23.71 -0.88 2.37
N GLU A 166 24.62 -0.91 1.37
CA GLU A 166 24.90 0.25 0.52
C GLU A 166 23.62 0.80 -0.15
N TYR A 167 22.78 -0.10 -0.73
CA TYR A 167 21.55 0.31 -1.39
C TYR A 167 20.47 0.76 -0.40
N TYR A 168 20.33 0.11 0.76
CA TYR A 168 19.43 0.58 1.81
C TYR A 168 19.85 1.93 2.38
N ALA A 169 21.15 2.17 2.55
CA ALA A 169 21.68 3.46 3.00
C ALA A 169 21.37 4.55 1.95
N LEU A 170 21.64 4.29 0.68
CA LEU A 170 21.32 5.19 -0.43
C LEU A 170 19.83 5.53 -0.49
N ALA A 171 18.95 4.52 -0.34
CA ALA A 171 17.51 4.72 -0.35
C ALA A 171 17.05 5.62 0.81
N ASN A 172 17.53 5.34 2.03
CA ASN A 172 17.18 6.09 3.22
C ASN A 172 17.71 7.53 3.18
N GLU A 173 18.94 7.74 2.70
CA GLU A 173 19.52 9.07 2.51
C GLU A 173 18.70 9.90 1.52
N SER A 174 18.43 9.35 0.34
CA SER A 174 17.62 10.02 -0.68
C SER A 174 16.19 10.29 -0.20
N HIS A 175 15.61 9.38 0.58
CA HIS A 175 14.27 9.56 1.14
C HIS A 175 14.24 10.61 2.24
N ARG A 176 15.29 10.68 3.07
CA ARG A 176 15.41 11.68 4.14
C ARG A 176 15.32 13.11 3.59
N ASP A 177 15.90 13.37 2.43
CA ASP A 177 15.88 14.69 1.79
C ASP A 177 14.47 15.10 1.33
N THR A 178 13.55 14.15 1.21
CA THR A 178 12.15 14.40 0.84
C THR A 178 11.22 14.58 2.04
N ILE A 179 11.69 14.26 3.26
CA ILE A 179 10.88 14.30 4.48
C ILE A 179 11.26 15.52 5.32
N ALA A 180 10.29 16.39 5.59
CA ALA A 180 10.43 17.44 6.60
C ALA A 180 10.19 16.83 8.00
N TYR A 181 11.22 16.22 8.59
CA TYR A 181 11.15 15.70 9.95
C TYR A 181 11.74 16.69 10.95
N ASP A 182 10.92 17.10 11.92
CA ASP A 182 11.35 17.93 13.04
C ASP A 182 11.23 17.13 14.35
N PRO A 183 12.36 16.71 14.96
CA PRO A 183 12.34 15.95 16.21
C PRO A 183 11.73 16.75 17.36
N VAL A 184 11.84 18.08 17.36
CA VAL A 184 11.28 18.94 18.42
C VAL A 184 9.75 18.86 18.41
N GLN A 185 9.11 18.86 17.22
CA GLN A 185 7.67 18.67 17.14
C GLN A 185 7.22 17.31 17.68
N THR A 186 8.01 16.27 17.44
CA THR A 186 7.75 14.93 17.99
C THR A 186 7.84 14.92 19.51
N GLU A 187 8.88 15.55 20.09
CA GLU A 187 9.03 15.68 21.54
C GLU A 187 7.88 16.48 22.16
N VAL A 188 7.50 17.59 21.55
CA VAL A 188 6.36 18.42 22.00
C VAL A 188 5.05 17.62 21.96
N ALA A 189 4.84 16.83 20.91
CA ALA A 189 3.64 15.98 20.80
C ALA A 189 3.61 14.90 21.91
N HIS A 190 4.74 14.25 22.19
CA HIS A 190 4.87 13.29 23.27
C HIS A 190 4.64 13.93 24.65
N GLU A 191 5.18 15.13 24.88
CA GLU A 191 4.98 15.82 26.14
C GLU A 191 3.50 16.23 26.35
N ARG A 192 2.85 16.70 25.29
CA ARG A 192 1.39 16.97 25.32
C ARG A 192 0.59 15.71 25.65
N MET A 193 0.95 14.55 25.06
CA MET A 193 0.31 13.28 25.37
C MET A 193 0.50 12.92 26.85
N ARG A 194 1.69 13.08 27.44
CA ARG A 194 1.95 12.84 28.85
C ARG A 194 1.12 13.75 29.77
N GLN A 195 0.93 15.01 29.37
CA GLN A 195 0.13 15.97 30.13
C GLN A 195 -1.36 15.64 30.14
N VAL A 196 -1.86 15.05 29.04
CA VAL A 196 -3.26 14.62 28.93
C VAL A 196 -3.49 13.27 29.61
N PHE A 197 -2.67 12.26 29.28
CA PHE A 197 -2.83 10.89 29.76
C PHE A 197 -2.15 10.70 31.13
N THR A 198 -2.64 11.40 32.14
CA THR A 198 -2.18 11.31 33.52
C THR A 198 -2.93 10.23 34.29
N GLN A 199 -2.39 9.82 35.46
CA GLN A 199 -3.07 8.88 36.34
C GLN A 199 -4.45 9.43 36.78
N SER A 200 -4.57 10.75 36.98
CA SER A 200 -5.85 11.39 37.32
C SER A 200 -6.84 11.35 36.17
N TYR A 201 -6.36 11.46 34.91
CA TYR A 201 -7.22 11.27 33.73
C TYR A 201 -7.82 9.85 33.70
N TYR A 202 -6.99 8.83 33.86
CA TYR A 202 -7.48 7.46 33.89
C TYR A 202 -8.41 7.17 35.07
N ALA A 203 -8.11 7.75 36.25
CA ALA A 203 -8.99 7.63 37.41
C ALA A 203 -10.34 8.37 37.24
N SER A 204 -10.41 9.36 36.36
CA SER A 204 -11.64 10.10 36.04
C SER A 204 -12.51 9.40 34.99
N LEU A 205 -11.99 8.40 34.28
CA LEU A 205 -12.79 7.61 33.38
C LEU A 205 -13.77 6.78 34.23
N HIS A 206 -15.04 7.01 34.03
CA HIS A 206 -16.08 6.26 34.74
C HIS A 206 -15.97 4.78 34.45
N GLN A 207 -16.24 3.93 35.42
CA GLN A 207 -16.24 2.46 35.27
C GLN A 207 -17.18 1.99 34.12
N ASP A 208 -18.18 2.81 33.76
CA ASP A 208 -19.13 2.56 32.68
C ASP A 208 -18.64 3.07 31.30
N ALA A 209 -17.44 3.65 31.19
CA ALA A 209 -16.90 4.19 29.94
C ALA A 209 -16.25 3.11 29.03
N GLY A 210 -16.54 1.86 29.27
CA GLY A 210 -16.03 0.72 28.51
C GLY A 210 -17.17 -0.15 27.98
N TYR A 211 -16.86 -0.97 26.98
CA TYR A 211 -17.74 -2.04 26.53
C TYR A 211 -17.52 -3.25 27.44
N ASP A 212 -18.56 -3.67 28.18
CA ASP A 212 -18.49 -4.77 29.15
C ASP A 212 -18.59 -6.13 28.45
N SER A 213 -17.63 -6.41 27.54
CA SER A 213 -17.48 -7.70 26.89
C SER A 213 -16.19 -8.37 27.37
N PRO A 214 -16.22 -9.63 27.76
CA PRO A 214 -15.01 -10.37 28.13
C PRO A 214 -14.12 -10.73 26.93
N ASP A 215 -14.57 -10.45 25.68
CA ASP A 215 -13.98 -11.03 24.50
C ASP A 215 -12.80 -10.24 23.86
N PRO A 216 -12.75 -8.89 23.86
CA PRO A 216 -11.64 -8.20 23.21
C PRO A 216 -10.40 -8.14 24.12
N ILE A 217 -9.32 -8.77 23.69
CA ILE A 217 -7.99 -8.64 24.29
C ILE A 217 -7.15 -7.72 23.40
N PHE A 218 -6.75 -6.56 23.93
CA PHE A 218 -5.87 -5.63 23.22
C PHE A 218 -4.42 -5.87 23.60
N ILE A 219 -3.58 -6.24 22.61
CA ILE A 219 -2.14 -6.35 22.76
C ILE A 219 -1.52 -5.04 22.28
N VAL A 220 -1.02 -4.23 23.21
CA VAL A 220 -0.42 -2.93 22.93
C VAL A 220 1.10 -3.03 23.08
N GLY A 221 1.84 -2.54 22.10
CA GLY A 221 3.30 -2.53 22.14
C GLY A 221 3.89 -1.76 20.96
N LEU A 222 5.19 -1.52 21.03
CA LEU A 222 5.93 -0.96 19.91
C LEU A 222 5.97 -1.96 18.74
N PRO A 223 6.07 -1.49 17.50
CA PRO A 223 6.31 -2.37 16.37
C PRO A 223 7.50 -3.31 16.64
N ARG A 224 7.37 -4.60 16.30
CA ARG A 224 8.38 -5.66 16.55
C ARG A 224 8.64 -5.98 18.04
N SER A 225 7.78 -5.61 18.95
CA SER A 225 7.87 -5.97 20.38
C SER A 225 7.42 -7.41 20.70
N GLY A 226 7.07 -8.22 19.69
CA GLY A 226 6.58 -9.58 19.86
C GLY A 226 5.07 -9.69 20.06
N SER A 227 4.30 -8.65 19.78
CA SER A 227 2.83 -8.64 19.89
C SER A 227 2.16 -9.80 19.15
N THR A 228 2.60 -10.12 17.93
CA THR A 228 2.11 -11.25 17.13
C THR A 228 2.37 -12.60 17.82
N LEU A 229 3.52 -12.75 18.46
CA LEU A 229 3.83 -13.97 19.21
C LEU A 229 2.90 -14.12 20.43
N LEU A 230 2.67 -13.02 21.15
CA LEU A 230 1.72 -13.02 22.29
C LEU A 230 0.31 -13.32 21.83
N GLU A 231 -0.14 -12.77 20.71
CA GLU A 231 -1.42 -13.06 20.10
C GLU A 231 -1.56 -14.57 19.80
N GLN A 232 -0.58 -15.16 19.12
CA GLN A 232 -0.58 -16.60 18.80
C GLN A 232 -0.58 -17.49 20.05
N ILE A 233 0.14 -17.11 21.11
CA ILE A 233 0.13 -17.83 22.39
C ILE A 233 -1.24 -17.76 23.05
N GLN A 234 -1.90 -16.62 22.99
CA GLN A 234 -3.25 -16.42 23.52
C GLN A 234 -4.27 -17.28 22.77
N ILE A 235 -4.24 -17.25 21.42
CA ILE A 235 -5.11 -18.08 20.56
C ILE A 235 -4.87 -19.57 20.83
N GLY A 236 -3.60 -20.01 20.93
CA GLY A 236 -3.27 -21.41 21.21
C GLY A 236 -3.74 -21.90 22.57
N ARG A 237 -3.92 -21.03 23.56
CA ARG A 237 -4.48 -21.37 24.88
C ARG A 237 -6.01 -21.43 24.90
N ALA A 238 -6.67 -20.77 23.96
CA ALA A 238 -8.13 -20.80 23.86
C ALA A 238 -8.66 -22.11 23.24
N HIS A 239 -7.79 -22.95 22.69
CA HIS A 239 -8.12 -24.21 22.05
C HIS A 239 -7.65 -25.44 22.85
N VAL A 240 -7.19 -25.27 24.08
CA VAL A 240 -6.85 -26.31 25.06
C VAL A 240 -7.83 -26.26 26.22
#